data_1cccfc581ffe769d7a5be64e9643633d
#
_entry.id   1cccfc581ffe769d7a5be64e9643633d
#
_cell.length_a   1.000
_cell.length_b   1.000
_cell.length_c   1.000
_cell.angle_alpha   90.00
_cell.angle_beta   90.00
_cell.angle_gamma   90.00
#
_symmetry.space_group_name_H-M   'P 1'
#
loop_
_entity.id
_entity.type
_entity.pdbx_description
1 polymer ?
#
loop_
_entity_poly.entity_id
_entity_poly.type
_entity_poly.pdbx_seq_one_letter_code
_entity_poly.pdbx_strand_id
1 'polypeptide(L)'
;MKNVLKYLLLALIAVSQLFACGGSDDEKAPADNFDVQFTVPGSVDVTEGGECTFAVSGGGRKSPLTTDTFILESDAGISYVCPIVNTTSDSFTVRLADGCETGYYKVFVKRDARKKSFGRIYINIVEDIDFKPDAGTTVYGIVSSAGVGVENVVVSDGAEVTVTNEKGIYQLKSAKKWGYVFISVPSGYEVPSVGVLPQFHRALKNSADVVERADFKLEKVDGQDSYKIFMLGDMHLANRTGDLGQFAQFTSDLTDYMTRHKGEKMYALTLGDMTWDLYWYSNSYYFPQYLNTVNSQIKNLQIFHTMGNHDNDFQTRSDYDAAVKYVDQICPTYYSFNIGKVHYVVMDDIDCSSYDGSTSRNYVKSLSAEQLDWLAKDLSHVDKTTPVVVAMHAQVFYPTTSGFKIDHDPVNTQRLFDILDGYTVRFVTGHTHKLFNVTPDAPIVDGHNFREYNSGSVCASWWWSGNLTPGIHIGTDGTPGGYGIWDVTGTDFQCLYKSTGWPEEYQFQIGRAHV
;
A
#
# COMPACT_ATOMS: atom_id res chain seq x y z
N MET A 1 -32.61 38.64 -19.02
CA MET A 1 -32.67 37.72 -17.88
C MET A 1 -34.01 37.67 -17.12
N LYS A 2 -34.96 38.56 -17.32
CA LYS A 2 -36.29 38.51 -16.64
C LYS A 2 -37.33 37.63 -17.34
N ASN A 3 -37.13 37.23 -18.57
CA ASN A 3 -38.14 36.42 -19.33
C ASN A 3 -37.87 34.91 -19.30
N VAL A 4 -36.68 34.46 -18.94
CA VAL A 4 -36.36 33.02 -18.82
C VAL A 4 -36.87 32.43 -17.49
N LEU A 5 -36.95 33.24 -16.44
CA LEU A 5 -37.46 32.81 -15.14
C LEU A 5 -39.00 32.61 -15.11
N LYS A 6 -39.71 33.25 -16.02
CA LYS A 6 -41.18 33.15 -16.09
C LYS A 6 -41.66 31.86 -16.77
N TYR A 7 -40.86 31.27 -17.65
CA TYR A 7 -41.20 30.00 -18.30
C TYR A 7 -40.79 28.77 -17.48
N LEU A 8 -39.80 28.90 -16.61
CA LEU A 8 -39.45 27.83 -15.67
C LEU A 8 -40.48 27.69 -14.52
N LEU A 9 -41.09 28.78 -14.07
CA LEU A 9 -42.15 28.72 -13.04
C LEU A 9 -43.49 28.20 -13.57
N LEU A 10 -43.79 28.38 -14.86
CA LEU A 10 -45.01 27.86 -15.48
C LEU A 10 -44.92 26.37 -15.83
N ALA A 11 -43.71 25.82 -16.03
CA ALA A 11 -43.49 24.39 -16.24
C ALA A 11 -43.60 23.58 -14.93
N LEU A 12 -43.30 24.17 -13.77
CA LEU A 12 -43.44 23.51 -12.46
C LEU A 12 -44.89 23.49 -11.94
N ILE A 13 -45.76 24.41 -12.39
CA ILE A 13 -47.17 24.45 -11.99
C ILE A 13 -48.04 23.55 -12.88
N ALA A 14 -47.59 23.20 -14.09
CA ALA A 14 -48.32 22.30 -14.98
C ALA A 14 -48.16 20.80 -14.64
N VAL A 15 -47.19 20.42 -13.83
CA VAL A 15 -46.97 19.03 -13.38
C VAL A 15 -47.71 18.70 -12.07
N SER A 16 -48.18 19.71 -11.33
CA SER A 16 -48.90 19.50 -10.06
C SER A 16 -50.42 19.40 -10.15
N GLN A 17 -51.01 19.39 -11.34
CA GLN A 17 -52.48 19.32 -11.51
C GLN A 17 -53.00 18.10 -12.28
N LEU A 18 -52.20 17.05 -12.44
CA LEU A 18 -52.61 15.82 -13.12
C LEU A 18 -52.77 14.59 -12.21
N PHE A 19 -52.83 14.79 -10.89
CA PHE A 19 -53.18 13.72 -9.96
C PHE A 19 -54.26 14.15 -8.98
N ALA A 20 -55.48 14.30 -9.49
CA ALA A 20 -56.68 14.25 -8.69
C ALA A 20 -57.90 13.91 -9.58
N CYS A 21 -58.20 12.63 -9.71
CA CYS A 21 -59.55 12.09 -9.76
C CYS A 21 -59.54 10.57 -9.95
N GLY A 22 -60.05 9.89 -8.97
CA GLY A 22 -60.96 8.80 -9.20
C GLY A 22 -60.46 7.38 -8.98
N GLY A 23 -61.02 6.73 -8.00
CA GLY A 23 -61.19 5.29 -8.01
C GLY A 23 -60.39 4.51 -6.98
N SER A 24 -61.05 4.23 -5.88
CA SER A 24 -60.73 3.19 -4.93
C SER A 24 -60.57 1.84 -5.62
N ASP A 25 -59.36 1.31 -5.60
CA ASP A 25 -59.08 -0.10 -5.40
C ASP A 25 -57.68 -0.17 -4.77
N ASP A 26 -57.64 -0.53 -3.47
CA ASP A 26 -56.46 -0.86 -2.72
C ASP A 26 -55.86 -2.16 -3.27
N GLU A 27 -55.28 -2.13 -4.46
CA GLU A 27 -54.23 -3.09 -4.78
C GLU A 27 -52.96 -2.64 -4.04
N LYS A 28 -52.76 -3.22 -2.84
CA LYS A 28 -51.46 -3.25 -2.20
C LYS A 28 -50.44 -3.65 -3.24
N ALA A 29 -49.52 -2.73 -3.58
CA ALA A 29 -48.33 -3.06 -4.34
C ALA A 29 -47.78 -4.39 -3.77
N PRO A 30 -47.48 -5.39 -4.59
CA PRO A 30 -47.01 -6.69 -4.10
C PRO A 30 -45.84 -6.40 -3.18
N ALA A 31 -45.91 -6.92 -1.94
CA ALA A 31 -44.88 -6.74 -0.93
C ALA A 31 -43.54 -7.10 -1.59
N ASP A 32 -42.57 -6.21 -1.50
CA ASP A 32 -41.25 -6.41 -2.09
C ASP A 32 -40.65 -7.70 -1.50
N ASN A 33 -40.84 -8.83 -2.18
CA ASN A 33 -40.43 -10.17 -1.76
C ASN A 33 -38.90 -10.33 -1.78
N PHE A 34 -38.12 -9.26 -2.03
CA PHE A 34 -36.65 -9.26 -2.03
C PHE A 34 -36.09 -8.46 -0.86
N ASP A 35 -36.61 -8.69 0.35
CA ASP A 35 -36.10 -8.08 1.58
C ASP A 35 -34.98 -8.96 2.18
N VAL A 36 -33.85 -9.05 1.46
CA VAL A 36 -32.65 -9.74 1.94
C VAL A 36 -31.78 -8.76 2.71
N GLN A 37 -31.36 -9.13 3.93
CA GLN A 37 -30.48 -8.33 4.78
C GLN A 37 -29.49 -9.23 5.51
N PHE A 38 -28.19 -8.97 5.34
CA PHE A 38 -27.12 -9.65 6.04
C PHE A 38 -25.89 -8.75 6.17
N THR A 39 -25.01 -9.14 7.08
CA THR A 39 -23.74 -8.45 7.29
C THR A 39 -22.65 -9.10 6.44
N VAL A 40 -21.97 -8.32 5.63
CA VAL A 40 -20.78 -8.73 4.92
C VAL A 40 -19.58 -8.46 5.82
N PRO A 41 -18.82 -9.47 6.24
CA PRO A 41 -17.59 -9.27 7.00
C PRO A 41 -16.54 -8.60 6.11
N GLY A 42 -15.59 -7.90 6.71
CA GLY A 42 -14.51 -7.27 5.97
C GLY A 42 -13.65 -8.28 5.21
N SER A 43 -13.48 -9.49 5.76
CA SER A 43 -12.82 -10.62 5.08
C SER A 43 -13.32 -11.96 5.57
N VAL A 44 -12.99 -13.02 4.81
CA VAL A 44 -13.21 -14.42 5.16
C VAL A 44 -12.05 -15.27 4.62
N ASP A 45 -11.61 -16.22 5.46
CA ASP A 45 -10.69 -17.28 5.05
C ASP A 45 -11.49 -18.49 4.63
N VAL A 46 -11.20 -19.05 3.46
CA VAL A 46 -11.92 -20.19 2.91
C VAL A 46 -11.01 -20.99 1.98
N THR A 47 -11.14 -22.32 1.98
CA THR A 47 -10.44 -23.17 1.02
C THR A 47 -11.02 -22.99 -0.39
N GLU A 48 -10.27 -23.34 -1.42
CA GLU A 48 -10.76 -23.34 -2.80
C GLU A 48 -12.02 -24.21 -2.92
N GLY A 49 -13.10 -23.67 -3.50
CA GLY A 49 -14.40 -24.33 -3.55
C GLY A 49 -15.07 -24.55 -2.19
N GLY A 50 -14.51 -24.01 -1.11
CA GLY A 50 -15.00 -24.14 0.26
C GLY A 50 -16.23 -23.28 0.54
N GLU A 51 -16.73 -23.36 1.76
CA GLU A 51 -18.00 -22.76 2.17
C GLU A 51 -17.78 -21.59 3.14
N CYS A 52 -18.50 -20.49 2.91
CA CYS A 52 -18.54 -19.31 3.77
C CYS A 52 -19.93 -19.10 4.35
N THR A 53 -20.04 -18.82 5.65
CA THR A 53 -21.30 -18.54 6.30
C THR A 53 -21.42 -17.06 6.65
N PHE A 54 -22.55 -16.45 6.29
CA PHE A 54 -22.88 -15.06 6.54
C PHE A 54 -24.00 -14.95 7.55
N ALA A 55 -23.88 -14.03 8.51
CA ALA A 55 -24.92 -13.75 9.48
C ALA A 55 -26.03 -12.89 8.88
N VAL A 56 -27.29 -13.27 9.10
CA VAL A 56 -28.47 -12.51 8.68
C VAL A 56 -28.78 -11.47 9.74
N SER A 57 -29.00 -10.23 9.31
CA SER A 57 -29.33 -9.10 10.18
C SER A 57 -30.80 -8.71 10.06
N GLY A 58 -31.40 -8.33 11.19
CA GLY A 58 -32.72 -7.68 11.20
C GLY A 58 -33.93 -8.55 11.46
N GLY A 59 -33.79 -9.80 11.85
CA GLY A 59 -34.89 -10.73 12.20
C GLY A 59 -35.87 -11.02 11.06
N GLY A 60 -36.65 -12.08 11.17
CA GLY A 60 -37.66 -12.44 10.19
C GLY A 60 -37.09 -13.14 8.94
N ARG A 61 -37.89 -13.21 7.86
CA ARG A 61 -37.52 -13.92 6.61
C ARG A 61 -36.57 -13.09 5.71
N LYS A 62 -35.42 -12.69 6.24
CA LYS A 62 -34.45 -11.84 5.53
C LYS A 62 -33.27 -12.58 4.94
N SER A 63 -33.16 -13.88 5.20
CA SER A 63 -32.15 -14.73 4.57
C SER A 63 -32.34 -14.81 3.07
N PRO A 64 -31.25 -14.88 2.28
CA PRO A 64 -31.35 -15.33 0.90
C PRO A 64 -31.93 -16.74 0.83
N LEU A 65 -32.60 -17.05 -0.26
CA LEU A 65 -33.10 -18.41 -0.55
C LEU A 65 -31.98 -19.21 -1.24
N THR A 66 -32.04 -20.54 -1.14
CA THR A 66 -31.11 -21.41 -1.90
C THR A 66 -31.30 -21.32 -3.41
N THR A 67 -32.43 -20.74 -3.86
CA THR A 67 -32.72 -20.42 -5.27
C THR A 67 -32.19 -19.07 -5.71
N ASP A 68 -31.76 -18.21 -4.78
CA ASP A 68 -31.12 -16.96 -5.10
C ASP A 68 -29.69 -17.19 -5.61
N THR A 69 -29.17 -16.23 -6.34
CA THR A 69 -27.80 -16.25 -6.85
C THR A 69 -26.93 -15.30 -6.03
N PHE A 70 -25.93 -15.84 -5.33
CA PHE A 70 -24.90 -15.04 -4.70
C PHE A 70 -23.78 -14.78 -5.71
N ILE A 71 -23.35 -13.53 -5.85
CA ILE A 71 -22.37 -13.12 -6.86
C ILE A 71 -21.25 -12.35 -6.17
N LEU A 72 -20.02 -12.78 -6.42
CA LEU A 72 -18.80 -12.05 -6.12
C LEU A 72 -18.30 -11.41 -7.43
N GLU A 73 -18.12 -10.10 -7.44
CA GLU A 73 -17.58 -9.37 -8.60
C GLU A 73 -16.22 -8.77 -8.22
N SER A 74 -15.16 -9.23 -8.87
CA SER A 74 -13.80 -8.72 -8.65
C SER A 74 -13.65 -7.28 -9.14
N ASP A 75 -12.59 -6.60 -8.71
CA ASP A 75 -12.28 -5.24 -9.19
C ASP A 75 -11.94 -5.20 -10.69
N ALA A 76 -11.53 -6.34 -11.26
CA ALA A 76 -11.36 -6.51 -12.71
C ALA A 76 -12.69 -6.72 -13.47
N GLY A 77 -13.84 -6.75 -12.76
CA GLY A 77 -15.16 -6.96 -13.36
C GLY A 77 -15.52 -8.41 -13.65
N ILE A 78 -14.72 -9.37 -13.19
CA ILE A 78 -15.03 -10.81 -13.31
C ILE A 78 -16.08 -11.16 -12.26
N SER A 79 -17.17 -11.81 -12.71
CA SER A 79 -18.27 -12.24 -11.84
C SER A 79 -18.20 -13.74 -11.58
N TYR A 80 -18.19 -14.13 -10.30
CA TYR A 80 -18.25 -15.50 -9.83
C TYR A 80 -19.62 -15.78 -9.25
N VAL A 81 -20.29 -16.80 -9.76
CA VAL A 81 -21.62 -17.23 -9.27
C VAL A 81 -21.41 -18.32 -8.23
N CYS A 82 -21.73 -17.99 -6.99
CA CYS A 82 -21.52 -18.87 -5.84
C CYS A 82 -22.88 -19.42 -5.38
N PRO A 83 -23.09 -20.75 -5.38
CA PRO A 83 -24.36 -21.33 -4.95
C PRO A 83 -24.58 -21.12 -3.44
N ILE A 84 -25.80 -20.78 -3.05
CA ILE A 84 -26.23 -20.78 -1.66
C ILE A 84 -26.62 -22.22 -1.30
N VAL A 85 -25.80 -22.85 -0.46
CA VAL A 85 -25.93 -24.28 -0.13
C VAL A 85 -26.80 -24.53 1.09
N ASN A 86 -26.93 -23.53 1.97
CA ASN A 86 -27.79 -23.63 3.15
C ASN A 86 -28.34 -22.25 3.53
N THR A 87 -29.53 -22.22 4.15
CA THR A 87 -30.11 -20.97 4.68
C THR A 87 -30.95 -21.28 5.92
N THR A 88 -30.83 -20.42 6.93
CA THR A 88 -31.58 -20.41 8.17
C THR A 88 -32.17 -19.03 8.42
N SER A 89 -32.87 -18.82 9.55
CA SER A 89 -33.33 -17.49 9.95
C SER A 89 -32.17 -16.52 10.27
N ASP A 90 -31.02 -17.05 10.72
CA ASP A 90 -29.94 -16.29 11.33
C ASP A 90 -28.64 -16.29 10.50
N SER A 91 -28.57 -17.19 9.52
CA SER A 91 -27.39 -17.34 8.65
C SER A 91 -27.72 -17.98 7.31
N PHE A 92 -26.81 -17.82 6.36
CA PHE A 92 -26.80 -18.62 5.14
C PHE A 92 -25.36 -18.95 4.75
N THR A 93 -25.18 -20.07 4.06
CA THR A 93 -23.87 -20.57 3.64
C THR A 93 -23.79 -20.58 2.12
N VAL A 94 -22.67 -20.09 1.63
CA VAL A 94 -22.34 -19.99 0.20
C VAL A 94 -21.12 -20.84 -0.06
N ARG A 95 -21.13 -21.63 -1.15
CA ARG A 95 -19.93 -22.30 -1.64
C ARG A 95 -19.25 -21.41 -2.67
N LEU A 96 -17.96 -21.18 -2.54
CA LEU A 96 -17.21 -20.41 -3.53
C LEU A 96 -17.20 -21.12 -4.89
N ALA A 97 -17.30 -20.32 -5.95
CA ALA A 97 -17.13 -20.82 -7.31
C ALA A 97 -15.68 -21.23 -7.55
N ASP A 98 -15.48 -22.26 -8.38
CA ASP A 98 -14.16 -22.66 -8.83
C ASP A 98 -13.44 -21.49 -9.53
N GLY A 99 -12.13 -21.37 -9.30
CA GLY A 99 -11.31 -20.28 -9.85
C GLY A 99 -11.53 -18.92 -9.19
N CYS A 100 -12.25 -18.86 -8.04
CA CYS A 100 -12.28 -17.66 -7.21
C CYS A 100 -10.91 -17.52 -6.55
N GLU A 101 -10.26 -16.37 -6.74
CA GLU A 101 -8.92 -16.11 -6.25
C GLU A 101 -8.95 -15.27 -4.96
N THR A 102 -7.82 -15.20 -4.24
CA THR A 102 -7.65 -14.28 -3.13
C THR A 102 -7.76 -12.83 -3.64
N GLY A 103 -8.62 -12.02 -3.01
CA GLY A 103 -8.82 -10.63 -3.43
C GLY A 103 -10.09 -9.98 -2.90
N TYR A 104 -10.30 -8.73 -3.29
CA TYR A 104 -11.49 -7.98 -2.96
C TYR A 104 -12.62 -8.21 -3.96
N TYR A 105 -13.83 -8.39 -3.44
CA TYR A 105 -15.03 -8.62 -4.23
C TYR A 105 -16.18 -7.74 -3.75
N LYS A 106 -16.95 -7.19 -4.70
CA LYS A 106 -18.28 -6.63 -4.42
C LYS A 106 -19.27 -7.79 -4.29
N VAL A 107 -20.10 -7.74 -3.25
CA VAL A 107 -21.07 -8.79 -2.92
C VAL A 107 -22.45 -8.40 -3.43
N PHE A 108 -23.08 -9.30 -4.18
CA PHE A 108 -24.44 -9.12 -4.65
C PHE A 108 -25.26 -10.40 -4.39
N VAL A 109 -26.56 -10.20 -4.18
CA VAL A 109 -27.56 -11.28 -4.26
C VAL A 109 -28.54 -10.92 -5.38
N LYS A 110 -28.89 -11.90 -6.20
CA LYS A 110 -29.85 -11.77 -7.29
C LYS A 110 -31.00 -12.74 -7.08
N ARG A 111 -32.23 -12.24 -7.19
CA ARG A 111 -33.49 -13.00 -7.23
C ARG A 111 -34.26 -12.56 -8.47
N ASP A 112 -34.54 -13.48 -9.37
CA ASP A 112 -35.17 -13.19 -10.67
C ASP A 112 -34.39 -12.10 -11.46
N ALA A 113 -35.03 -11.01 -11.82
CA ALA A 113 -34.40 -9.88 -12.50
C ALA A 113 -33.75 -8.84 -11.56
N ARG A 114 -33.92 -8.97 -10.24
CA ARG A 114 -33.46 -7.99 -9.25
C ARG A 114 -32.09 -8.36 -8.70
N LYS A 115 -31.13 -7.43 -8.71
CA LYS A 115 -29.78 -7.56 -8.15
C LYS A 115 -29.58 -6.47 -7.09
N LYS A 116 -29.19 -6.85 -5.85
CA LYS A 116 -28.93 -5.95 -4.72
C LYS A 116 -27.48 -6.08 -4.27
N SER A 117 -26.83 -4.96 -3.99
CA SER A 117 -25.47 -4.90 -3.47
C SER A 117 -25.47 -4.89 -1.95
N PHE A 118 -24.49 -5.59 -1.33
CA PHE A 118 -24.35 -5.74 0.14
C PHE A 118 -23.02 -5.25 0.67
N GLY A 119 -22.17 -4.66 -0.17
CA GLY A 119 -20.88 -4.16 0.22
C GLY A 119 -19.71 -4.92 -0.43
N ARG A 120 -18.58 -4.92 0.24
CA ARG A 120 -17.32 -5.48 -0.25
C ARG A 120 -16.74 -6.44 0.78
N ILE A 121 -16.11 -7.51 0.33
CA ILE A 121 -15.46 -8.52 1.14
C ILE A 121 -14.06 -8.82 0.58
N TYR A 122 -13.12 -9.10 1.45
CA TYR A 122 -11.86 -9.71 1.07
C TYR A 122 -11.96 -11.22 1.23
N ILE A 123 -11.83 -11.98 0.15
CA ILE A 123 -11.77 -13.45 0.16
C ILE A 123 -10.29 -13.83 0.23
N ASN A 124 -9.90 -14.57 1.26
CA ASN A 124 -8.58 -15.16 1.36
C ASN A 124 -8.71 -16.67 1.12
N ILE A 125 -8.22 -17.15 -0.03
CA ILE A 125 -8.18 -18.59 -0.32
C ILE A 125 -7.01 -19.19 0.42
N VAL A 126 -7.32 -20.04 1.41
CA VAL A 126 -6.34 -20.71 2.27
C VAL A 126 -6.12 -22.16 1.83
N GLU A 127 -4.91 -22.67 2.03
CA GLU A 127 -4.63 -24.09 1.79
C GLU A 127 -5.30 -24.98 2.85
N ASP A 128 -5.78 -26.17 2.45
CA ASP A 128 -6.26 -27.17 3.42
C ASP A 128 -5.05 -27.89 4.04
N ILE A 129 -4.70 -27.50 5.27
CA ILE A 129 -3.57 -28.07 6.02
C ILE A 129 -4.07 -28.74 7.30
N ASP A 130 -3.72 -30.00 7.48
CA ASP A 130 -3.89 -30.69 8.76
C ASP A 130 -2.76 -30.28 9.71
N PHE A 131 -2.94 -29.13 10.38
CA PHE A 131 -1.95 -28.56 11.27
C PHE A 131 -2.61 -27.95 12.51
N LYS A 132 -2.10 -28.35 13.68
CA LYS A 132 -2.50 -27.79 14.96
C LYS A 132 -1.36 -26.93 15.52
N PRO A 133 -1.58 -25.64 15.75
CA PRO A 133 -0.56 -24.77 16.33
C PRO A 133 -0.10 -25.21 17.72
N ASP A 134 1.17 -24.97 18.00
CA ASP A 134 1.77 -25.21 19.32
C ASP A 134 1.16 -24.28 20.38
N ALA A 135 1.28 -24.68 21.64
CA ALA A 135 0.80 -23.87 22.76
C ALA A 135 1.51 -22.50 22.80
N GLY A 136 0.73 -21.42 22.91
CA GLY A 136 1.19 -20.05 22.91
C GLY A 136 1.34 -19.40 21.53
N THR A 137 1.11 -20.15 20.44
CA THR A 137 0.96 -19.56 19.10
C THR A 137 -0.31 -18.74 19.03
N THR A 138 -0.22 -17.53 18.50
CA THR A 138 -1.36 -16.62 18.31
C THR A 138 -1.63 -16.31 16.84
N VAL A 139 -0.61 -16.45 15.98
CA VAL A 139 -0.73 -16.35 14.52
C VAL A 139 0.04 -17.51 13.88
N TYR A 140 -0.57 -18.17 12.92
CA TYR A 140 0.07 -19.21 12.12
C TYR A 140 -0.43 -19.17 10.69
N GLY A 141 0.23 -19.88 9.79
CA GLY A 141 -0.22 -19.99 8.41
C GLY A 141 0.77 -20.77 7.56
N ILE A 142 0.49 -20.81 6.28
CA ILE A 142 1.37 -21.38 5.27
C ILE A 142 1.79 -20.30 4.25
N VAL A 143 3.06 -20.35 3.88
CA VAL A 143 3.57 -19.61 2.70
C VAL A 143 3.78 -20.64 1.61
N SER A 144 3.07 -20.50 0.48
CA SER A 144 3.08 -21.50 -0.59
C SER A 144 3.26 -20.86 -1.97
N SER A 145 3.79 -21.65 -2.90
CA SER A 145 3.88 -21.31 -4.33
C SER A 145 3.39 -22.50 -5.14
N ALA A 146 2.39 -22.28 -6.00
CA ALA A 146 1.76 -23.34 -6.81
C ALA A 146 1.33 -24.56 -5.98
N GLY A 147 0.79 -24.35 -4.77
CA GLY A 147 0.32 -25.41 -3.87
C GLY A 147 1.44 -26.16 -3.13
N VAL A 148 2.69 -25.70 -3.21
CA VAL A 148 3.83 -26.28 -2.49
C VAL A 148 4.34 -25.28 -1.46
N GLY A 149 4.52 -25.72 -0.21
CA GLY A 149 5.08 -24.88 0.85
C GLY A 149 6.48 -24.37 0.51
N VAL A 150 6.76 -23.12 0.87
CA VAL A 150 8.06 -22.48 0.67
C VAL A 150 8.77 -22.34 2.02
N GLU A 151 9.90 -23.02 2.15
CA GLU A 151 10.71 -23.05 3.36
C GLU A 151 11.55 -21.77 3.52
N ASN A 152 11.93 -21.45 4.78
CA ASN A 152 12.84 -20.35 5.14
C ASN A 152 12.33 -18.95 4.75
N VAL A 153 11.02 -18.76 4.61
CA VAL A 153 10.44 -17.43 4.45
C VAL A 153 10.33 -16.75 5.80
N VAL A 154 10.91 -15.57 5.93
CA VAL A 154 10.82 -14.76 7.16
C VAL A 154 9.41 -14.19 7.29
N VAL A 155 8.80 -14.35 8.46
CA VAL A 155 7.45 -13.87 8.80
C VAL A 155 7.51 -13.04 10.08
N SER A 156 6.84 -11.91 10.11
CA SER A 156 6.86 -10.99 11.25
C SER A 156 5.52 -10.28 11.44
N ASP A 157 5.26 -9.83 12.67
CA ASP A 157 4.18 -8.88 13.02
C ASP A 157 4.70 -7.46 13.30
N GLY A 158 5.97 -7.20 12.97
CA GLY A 158 6.65 -5.94 13.28
C GLY A 158 7.34 -5.92 14.66
N ALA A 159 7.17 -6.96 15.49
CA ALA A 159 7.85 -7.10 16.78
C ALA A 159 8.56 -8.46 16.89
N GLU A 160 7.84 -9.53 16.60
CA GLU A 160 8.36 -10.89 16.59
C GLU A 160 8.68 -11.36 15.17
N VAL A 161 9.68 -12.20 15.03
CA VAL A 161 10.14 -12.77 13.75
C VAL A 161 10.24 -14.29 13.87
N THR A 162 9.79 -14.99 12.86
CA THR A 162 9.91 -16.44 12.70
C THR A 162 10.20 -16.79 11.25
N VAL A 163 10.43 -18.06 10.95
CA VAL A 163 10.62 -18.56 9.59
C VAL A 163 9.71 -19.75 9.31
N THR A 164 9.37 -19.96 8.06
CA THR A 164 8.62 -21.13 7.62
C THR A 164 9.49 -22.39 7.65
N ASN A 165 8.87 -23.54 7.99
CA ASN A 165 9.49 -24.86 7.93
C ASN A 165 9.45 -25.47 6.51
N GLU A 166 9.94 -26.73 6.36
CA GLU A 166 9.96 -27.50 5.10
C GLU A 166 8.57 -27.60 4.39
N LYS A 167 7.48 -27.45 5.13
CA LYS A 167 6.12 -27.46 4.59
C LYS A 167 5.58 -26.06 4.32
N GLY A 168 6.41 -25.02 4.47
CA GLY A 168 5.99 -23.64 4.36
C GLY A 168 5.19 -23.11 5.56
N ILE A 169 5.05 -23.88 6.65
CA ILE A 169 4.24 -23.52 7.81
C ILE A 169 5.07 -22.67 8.77
N TYR A 170 4.49 -21.58 9.25
CA TYR A 170 5.04 -20.75 10.30
C TYR A 170 4.12 -20.65 11.51
N GLN A 171 4.69 -20.32 12.65
CA GLN A 171 4.00 -20.06 13.90
C GLN A 171 4.64 -18.84 14.57
N LEU A 172 3.82 -17.91 15.04
CA LEU A 172 4.26 -16.68 15.68
C LEU A 172 3.53 -16.48 17.01
N LYS A 173 4.28 -16.08 18.05
CA LYS A 173 3.75 -15.68 19.36
C LYS A 173 3.58 -14.16 19.39
N SER A 174 2.66 -13.67 18.58
CA SER A 174 2.38 -12.25 18.39
C SER A 174 1.50 -11.71 19.52
N ALA A 175 1.84 -10.51 20.03
CA ALA A 175 0.93 -9.71 20.84
C ALA A 175 -0.12 -8.97 20.00
N LYS A 176 -0.03 -9.05 18.66
CA LYS A 176 -0.90 -8.40 17.67
C LYS A 176 -1.05 -6.90 17.86
N LYS A 177 -0.01 -6.26 18.40
CA LYS A 177 -0.01 -4.84 18.73
C LYS A 177 -0.30 -3.96 17.52
N TRP A 178 0.30 -4.30 16.38
CA TRP A 178 0.20 -3.53 15.14
C TRP A 178 -0.96 -3.96 14.25
N GLY A 179 -1.67 -5.04 14.60
CA GLY A 179 -2.84 -5.51 13.86
C GLY A 179 -2.55 -6.11 12.49
N TYR A 180 -1.31 -6.54 12.23
CA TYR A 180 -0.93 -7.19 10.98
C TYR A 180 0.16 -8.27 11.18
N VAL A 181 0.32 -9.08 10.14
CA VAL A 181 1.45 -9.99 9.93
C VAL A 181 1.90 -9.87 8.49
N PHE A 182 3.19 -9.98 8.23
CA PHE A 182 3.76 -9.87 6.90
C PHE A 182 4.89 -10.89 6.66
N ILE A 183 5.21 -11.12 5.40
CA ILE A 183 6.38 -11.89 4.98
C ILE A 183 7.44 -10.96 4.40
N SER A 184 8.72 -11.24 4.67
CA SER A 184 9.81 -10.73 3.86
C SER A 184 9.82 -11.55 2.56
N VAL A 185 9.29 -10.97 1.46
CA VAL A 185 9.17 -11.68 0.18
C VAL A 185 10.54 -12.25 -0.20
N PRO A 186 10.68 -13.58 -0.38
CA PRO A 186 11.99 -14.17 -0.63
C PRO A 186 12.45 -13.95 -2.07
N SER A 187 13.76 -13.94 -2.28
CA SER A 187 14.36 -13.89 -3.61
C SER A 187 13.86 -15.00 -4.53
N GLY A 188 13.65 -14.72 -5.80
CA GLY A 188 13.09 -15.65 -6.79
C GLY A 188 11.56 -15.78 -6.74
N TYR A 189 10.90 -14.93 -5.96
CA TYR A 189 9.45 -14.89 -5.86
C TYR A 189 8.91 -13.46 -5.92
N GLU A 190 7.68 -13.34 -6.35
CA GLU A 190 6.82 -12.18 -6.21
C GLU A 190 5.56 -12.58 -5.40
N VAL A 191 4.82 -11.62 -4.92
CA VAL A 191 3.48 -11.83 -4.34
C VAL A 191 2.42 -11.35 -5.33
N PRO A 192 1.19 -11.89 -5.31
CA PRO A 192 0.08 -11.30 -6.05
C PRO A 192 -0.11 -9.83 -5.72
N SER A 193 -0.65 -9.06 -6.65
CA SER A 193 -0.91 -7.63 -6.44
C SER A 193 -2.38 -7.27 -6.58
N VAL A 194 -2.84 -6.34 -5.76
CA VAL A 194 -4.14 -5.66 -5.94
C VAL A 194 -3.88 -4.24 -6.45
N GLY A 195 -4.05 -4.05 -7.74
CA GLY A 195 -3.57 -2.85 -8.40
C GLY A 195 -2.03 -2.80 -8.36
N VAL A 196 -1.48 -1.74 -7.77
CA VAL A 196 -0.02 -1.60 -7.58
C VAL A 196 0.48 -2.19 -6.25
N LEU A 197 -0.42 -2.56 -5.32
CA LEU A 197 -0.05 -3.01 -3.97
C LEU A 197 0.30 -4.50 -3.95
N PRO A 198 1.55 -4.88 -3.63
CA PRO A 198 1.94 -6.26 -3.41
C PRO A 198 1.32 -6.80 -2.12
N GLN A 199 0.80 -8.03 -2.16
CA GLN A 199 0.02 -8.65 -1.09
C GLN A 199 0.90 -9.45 -0.12
N PHE A 200 1.93 -8.84 0.45
CA PHE A 200 2.89 -9.46 1.36
C PHE A 200 2.47 -9.42 2.83
N HIS A 201 1.37 -8.77 3.17
CA HIS A 201 0.86 -8.65 4.54
C HIS A 201 -0.61 -9.04 4.65
N ARG A 202 -1.05 -9.33 5.88
CA ARG A 202 -2.45 -9.62 6.24
C ARG A 202 -2.82 -8.87 7.51
N ALA A 203 -4.02 -8.29 7.53
CA ALA A 203 -4.57 -7.69 8.73
C ALA A 203 -4.98 -8.78 9.73
N LEU A 204 -4.65 -8.59 11.00
CA LEU A 204 -5.10 -9.39 12.13
C LEU A 204 -6.28 -8.70 12.80
N LYS A 205 -7.32 -9.44 13.12
CA LYS A 205 -8.61 -8.88 13.57
C LYS A 205 -8.97 -9.18 15.00
N ASN A 206 -8.37 -10.24 15.54
CA ASN A 206 -8.68 -10.71 16.86
C ASN A 206 -7.60 -10.31 17.86
N SER A 207 -7.97 -10.27 19.14
CA SER A 207 -7.02 -10.08 20.22
C SER A 207 -5.99 -11.21 20.32
N ALA A 208 -4.92 -10.99 21.08
CA ALA A 208 -3.81 -11.94 21.20
C ALA A 208 -4.20 -13.29 21.86
N ASP A 209 -5.35 -13.39 22.51
CA ASP A 209 -5.88 -14.61 23.09
C ASP A 209 -6.60 -15.52 22.06
N VAL A 210 -6.87 -15.03 20.86
CA VAL A 210 -7.48 -15.79 19.77
C VAL A 210 -6.42 -16.15 18.74
N VAL A 211 -6.31 -17.43 18.40
CA VAL A 211 -5.38 -17.88 17.36
C VAL A 211 -5.95 -17.53 15.99
N GLU A 212 -5.16 -16.88 15.14
CA GLU A 212 -5.53 -16.53 13.77
C GLU A 212 -4.62 -17.22 12.75
N ARG A 213 -5.21 -17.60 11.63
CA ARG A 213 -4.49 -18.10 10.47
C ARG A 213 -4.31 -16.98 9.44
N ALA A 214 -3.10 -16.84 8.89
CA ALA A 214 -2.78 -15.91 7.84
C ALA A 214 -1.86 -16.58 6.81
N ASP A 215 -2.39 -16.91 5.65
CA ASP A 215 -1.66 -17.58 4.58
C ASP A 215 -1.16 -16.59 3.54
N PHE A 216 -0.03 -16.94 2.90
CA PHE A 216 0.58 -16.14 1.84
C PHE A 216 0.82 -17.00 0.60
N LYS A 217 0.53 -16.42 -0.56
CA LYS A 217 0.84 -17.00 -1.86
C LYS A 217 2.04 -16.30 -2.46
N LEU A 218 2.94 -17.08 -3.02
CA LEU A 218 4.11 -16.62 -3.74
C LEU A 218 4.02 -17.12 -5.19
N GLU A 219 4.46 -16.27 -6.11
CA GLU A 219 4.62 -16.60 -7.52
C GLU A 219 6.12 -16.71 -7.81
N LYS A 220 6.57 -17.90 -8.23
CA LYS A 220 7.98 -18.08 -8.60
C LYS A 220 8.28 -17.29 -9.85
N VAL A 221 9.38 -16.54 -9.83
CA VAL A 221 9.80 -15.72 -10.96
C VAL A 221 11.27 -15.94 -11.29
N ASP A 222 11.58 -15.92 -12.58
CA ASP A 222 12.94 -15.97 -13.09
C ASP A 222 13.45 -14.56 -13.41
N GLY A 223 14.76 -14.40 -13.49
CA GLY A 223 15.39 -13.18 -13.99
C GLY A 223 15.52 -12.04 -13.00
N GLN A 224 15.32 -12.29 -11.69
CA GLN A 224 15.55 -11.28 -10.65
C GLN A 224 17.05 -10.97 -10.41
N ASP A 225 17.98 -11.64 -11.08
CA ASP A 225 19.40 -11.27 -11.01
C ASP A 225 19.71 -9.93 -11.71
N SER A 226 18.80 -9.46 -12.58
CA SER A 226 18.88 -8.15 -13.24
C SER A 226 17.50 -7.52 -13.28
N TYR A 227 17.32 -6.35 -12.68
CA TYR A 227 16.05 -5.65 -12.61
C TYR A 227 16.25 -4.15 -12.48
N LYS A 228 15.17 -3.41 -12.72
CA LYS A 228 15.10 -1.98 -12.44
C LYS A 228 14.14 -1.74 -11.27
N ILE A 229 14.51 -0.81 -10.40
CA ILE A 229 13.60 -0.34 -9.34
C ILE A 229 13.51 1.19 -9.39
N PHE A 230 12.27 1.69 -9.49
CA PHE A 230 11.99 3.12 -9.54
C PHE A 230 11.84 3.67 -8.13
N MET A 231 12.60 4.73 -7.80
CA MET A 231 12.52 5.43 -6.53
C MET A 231 11.63 6.66 -6.69
N LEU A 232 10.48 6.64 -6.03
CA LEU A 232 9.38 7.59 -6.23
C LEU A 232 9.18 8.44 -4.97
N GLY A 233 9.85 9.58 -4.88
CA GLY A 233 9.77 10.47 -3.71
C GLY A 233 8.68 11.54 -3.85
N ASP A 234 8.06 11.90 -2.73
CA ASP A 234 7.37 13.17 -2.51
C ASP A 234 6.35 13.54 -3.61
N MET A 235 5.34 12.71 -3.79
CA MET A 235 4.28 12.93 -4.80
C MET A 235 3.31 14.03 -4.38
N HIS A 236 3.00 14.13 -3.09
CA HIS A 236 2.11 15.12 -2.48
C HIS A 236 0.76 15.27 -3.17
N LEU A 237 0.14 14.16 -3.58
CA LEU A 237 -1.16 14.18 -4.23
C LEU A 237 -2.25 14.59 -3.24
N ALA A 238 -3.00 15.62 -3.59
CA ALA A 238 -3.99 16.21 -2.69
C ALA A 238 -5.21 16.79 -3.43
N ASN A 239 -5.34 16.52 -4.74
CA ASN A 239 -6.38 17.12 -5.59
C ASN A 239 -6.38 18.65 -5.49
N ARG A 240 -5.20 19.26 -5.58
CA ARG A 240 -4.98 20.70 -5.64
C ARG A 240 -4.77 21.16 -7.07
N THR A 241 -4.59 22.47 -7.23
CA THR A 241 -4.30 23.03 -8.54
C THR A 241 -2.97 22.51 -9.09
N GLY A 242 -3.03 21.63 -10.09
CA GLY A 242 -1.90 21.19 -10.90
C GLY A 242 -1.21 19.91 -10.46
N ASP A 243 -1.37 19.42 -9.21
CA ASP A 243 -0.69 18.24 -8.71
C ASP A 243 -1.04 16.95 -9.48
N LEU A 244 -2.33 16.68 -9.70
CA LEU A 244 -2.77 15.51 -10.47
C LEU A 244 -2.35 15.59 -11.94
N GLY A 245 -2.26 16.80 -12.51
CA GLY A 245 -1.78 17.02 -13.87
C GLY A 245 -0.28 16.74 -14.01
N GLN A 246 0.52 17.11 -13.01
CA GLN A 246 1.95 16.78 -12.95
C GLN A 246 2.16 15.28 -12.77
N PHE A 247 1.38 14.65 -11.90
CA PHE A 247 1.42 13.21 -11.72
C PHE A 247 1.07 12.47 -13.01
N ALA A 248 0.10 12.95 -13.78
CA ALA A 248 -0.23 12.36 -15.09
C ALA A 248 0.91 12.49 -16.11
N GLN A 249 1.69 13.58 -16.09
CA GLN A 249 2.89 13.72 -16.92
C GLN A 249 3.96 12.70 -16.50
N PHE A 250 4.20 12.56 -15.20
CA PHE A 250 5.12 11.54 -14.67
C PHE A 250 4.70 10.12 -15.06
N THR A 251 3.43 9.75 -14.87
CA THR A 251 2.98 8.39 -15.17
C THR A 251 2.98 8.08 -16.66
N SER A 252 2.77 9.08 -17.52
CA SER A 252 2.97 8.94 -18.96
C SER A 252 4.43 8.65 -19.28
N ASP A 253 5.35 9.40 -18.70
CA ASP A 253 6.79 9.23 -18.89
C ASP A 253 7.29 7.87 -18.37
N LEU A 254 6.83 7.45 -17.19
CA LEU A 254 7.12 6.14 -16.62
C LEU A 254 6.59 5.00 -17.51
N THR A 255 5.37 5.15 -18.02
CA THR A 255 4.75 4.14 -18.91
C THR A 255 5.53 4.03 -20.22
N ASP A 256 5.96 5.15 -20.79
CA ASP A 256 6.79 5.18 -21.99
C ASP A 256 8.16 4.53 -21.73
N TYR A 257 8.76 4.78 -20.56
CA TYR A 257 10.00 4.13 -20.14
C TYR A 257 9.80 2.61 -20.03
N MET A 258 8.81 2.15 -19.29
CA MET A 258 8.51 0.73 -19.11
C MET A 258 8.22 0.03 -20.46
N THR A 259 7.56 0.73 -21.39
CA THR A 259 7.26 0.20 -22.72
C THR A 259 8.54 0.00 -23.56
N ARG A 260 9.48 0.93 -23.48
CA ARG A 260 10.78 0.81 -24.17
C ARG A 260 11.66 -0.31 -23.60
N HIS A 261 11.52 -0.59 -22.31
CA HIS A 261 12.23 -1.64 -21.58
C HIS A 261 11.38 -2.90 -21.34
N LYS A 262 10.41 -3.14 -22.22
CA LYS A 262 9.52 -4.30 -22.12
C LYS A 262 10.32 -5.61 -22.12
N GLY A 263 10.07 -6.43 -21.09
CA GLY A 263 10.76 -7.72 -20.88
C GLY A 263 11.84 -7.67 -19.80
N GLU A 264 12.22 -6.49 -19.34
CA GLU A 264 13.03 -6.34 -18.13
C GLU A 264 12.13 -6.43 -16.87
N LYS A 265 12.67 -6.95 -15.78
CA LYS A 265 11.98 -6.94 -14.48
C LYS A 265 11.98 -5.52 -13.90
N MET A 266 10.82 -5.06 -13.48
CA MET A 266 10.64 -3.70 -12.95
C MET A 266 9.81 -3.71 -11.70
N TYR A 267 10.24 -2.92 -10.72
CA TYR A 267 9.58 -2.69 -9.45
C TYR A 267 9.60 -1.20 -9.13
N ALA A 268 8.86 -0.77 -8.14
CA ALA A 268 8.95 0.58 -7.62
C ALA A 268 8.92 0.60 -6.09
N LEU A 269 9.51 1.63 -5.52
CA LEU A 269 9.52 1.92 -4.10
C LEU A 269 9.21 3.41 -3.91
N THR A 270 8.16 3.74 -3.17
CA THR A 270 7.92 5.14 -2.78
C THR A 270 8.85 5.53 -1.64
N LEU A 271 9.17 6.81 -1.56
CA LEU A 271 10.01 7.36 -0.49
C LEU A 271 9.21 8.27 0.46
N GLY A 272 7.92 7.97 0.64
CA GLY A 272 7.02 8.75 1.48
C GLY A 272 6.41 9.97 0.79
N ASP A 273 5.56 10.67 1.54
CA ASP A 273 4.82 11.85 1.11
C ASP A 273 4.03 11.63 -0.19
N MET A 274 3.32 10.50 -0.25
CA MET A 274 2.47 10.16 -1.38
C MET A 274 1.25 11.06 -1.44
N THR A 275 0.72 11.39 -0.27
CA THR A 275 -0.42 12.29 -0.08
C THR A 275 0.00 13.57 0.62
N TRP A 276 -0.95 14.42 0.95
CA TRP A 276 -0.67 15.62 1.75
C TRP A 276 -1.75 15.81 2.81
N ASP A 277 -1.44 15.46 4.04
CA ASP A 277 -2.30 15.45 5.22
C ASP A 277 -3.13 16.72 5.42
N LEU A 278 -2.58 17.90 5.15
CA LEU A 278 -3.29 19.18 5.26
C LEU A 278 -4.54 19.28 4.37
N TYR A 279 -4.63 18.46 3.33
CA TYR A 279 -5.74 18.46 2.38
C TYR A 279 -6.61 17.20 2.47
N TRP A 280 -6.29 16.25 3.34
CA TRP A 280 -7.06 15.01 3.49
C TRP A 280 -8.54 15.28 3.71
N TYR A 281 -8.85 16.21 4.61
CA TYR A 281 -10.21 16.53 4.99
C TYR A 281 -10.83 17.61 4.09
N SER A 282 -10.09 18.67 3.77
CA SER A 282 -10.62 19.78 2.96
C SER A 282 -10.89 19.39 1.51
N ASN A 283 -10.05 18.54 0.92
CA ASN A 283 -10.18 18.10 -0.45
C ASN A 283 -10.74 16.67 -0.56
N SER A 284 -11.00 16.01 0.57
CA SER A 284 -11.39 14.60 0.64
C SER A 284 -10.45 13.71 -0.18
N TYR A 285 -9.14 13.93 -0.04
CA TYR A 285 -8.12 13.23 -0.80
C TYR A 285 -7.05 12.66 0.14
N TYR A 286 -7.04 11.33 0.30
CA TYR A 286 -6.05 10.55 1.05
C TYR A 286 -5.86 9.18 0.38
N PHE A 287 -5.47 8.13 1.08
CA PHE A 287 -5.05 6.86 0.46
C PHE A 287 -6.04 6.20 -0.50
N PRO A 288 -7.37 6.13 -0.26
CA PRO A 288 -8.29 5.59 -1.26
C PRO A 288 -8.26 6.35 -2.59
N GLN A 289 -8.18 7.69 -2.55
CA GLN A 289 -8.11 8.53 -3.73
C GLN A 289 -6.72 8.44 -4.40
N TYR A 290 -5.66 8.40 -3.60
CA TYR A 290 -4.31 8.12 -4.06
C TYR A 290 -4.27 6.80 -4.84
N LEU A 291 -4.72 5.70 -4.25
CA LEU A 291 -4.75 4.38 -4.89
C LEU A 291 -5.61 4.37 -6.16
N ASN A 292 -6.76 5.04 -6.17
CA ASN A 292 -7.58 5.17 -7.36
C ASN A 292 -6.81 5.91 -8.48
N THR A 293 -6.11 6.98 -8.14
CA THR A 293 -5.29 7.76 -9.09
C THR A 293 -4.15 6.91 -9.65
N VAL A 294 -3.35 6.31 -8.78
CA VAL A 294 -2.20 5.49 -9.15
C VAL A 294 -2.65 4.27 -9.97
N ASN A 295 -3.63 3.51 -9.47
CA ASN A 295 -4.15 2.32 -10.14
C ASN A 295 -4.83 2.62 -11.48
N SER A 296 -5.31 3.84 -11.71
CA SER A 296 -5.85 4.22 -13.02
C SER A 296 -4.77 4.43 -14.07
N GLN A 297 -3.58 4.88 -13.65
CA GLN A 297 -2.52 5.36 -14.53
C GLN A 297 -1.32 4.40 -14.63
N ILE A 298 -0.96 3.69 -13.55
CA ILE A 298 0.16 2.74 -13.51
C ILE A 298 -0.39 1.32 -13.54
N LYS A 299 0.13 0.50 -14.45
CA LYS A 299 -0.27 -0.90 -14.64
C LYS A 299 0.94 -1.81 -14.64
N ASN A 300 0.75 -3.05 -14.18
CA ASN A 300 1.77 -4.10 -14.22
C ASN A 300 3.10 -3.71 -13.55
N LEU A 301 3.00 -3.00 -12.43
CA LEU A 301 4.14 -2.60 -11.62
C LEU A 301 3.78 -2.81 -10.14
N GLN A 302 4.57 -3.59 -9.43
CA GLN A 302 4.49 -3.69 -7.96
C GLN A 302 5.18 -2.47 -7.35
N ILE A 303 4.46 -1.76 -6.49
CA ILE A 303 4.99 -0.60 -5.79
C ILE A 303 5.01 -0.90 -4.29
N PHE A 304 6.20 -1.02 -3.72
CA PHE A 304 6.41 -1.03 -2.29
C PHE A 304 6.32 0.40 -1.76
N HIS A 305 5.80 0.59 -0.56
CA HIS A 305 5.50 1.93 -0.07
C HIS A 305 6.24 2.23 1.22
N THR A 306 6.85 3.41 1.30
CA THR A 306 7.40 4.03 2.51
C THR A 306 6.45 5.13 2.96
N MET A 307 6.20 5.24 4.25
CA MET A 307 5.38 6.31 4.82
C MET A 307 6.21 7.58 5.02
N GLY A 308 5.62 8.75 4.74
CA GLY A 308 6.24 10.04 4.98
C GLY A 308 5.50 10.91 5.99
N ASN A 309 6.01 12.09 6.31
CA ASN A 309 5.38 12.93 7.32
C ASN A 309 4.01 13.46 6.88
N HIS A 310 3.77 13.60 5.58
CA HIS A 310 2.46 13.99 5.04
C HIS A 310 1.51 12.82 4.79
N ASP A 311 1.91 11.60 5.14
CA ASP A 311 1.07 10.40 5.12
C ASP A 311 0.54 10.04 6.52
N ASN A 312 0.77 10.90 7.52
CA ASN A 312 0.31 10.80 8.90
C ASN A 312 -0.93 11.65 9.15
N ASP A 313 -1.89 11.11 9.92
CA ASP A 313 -3.08 11.87 10.30
C ASP A 313 -2.79 12.84 11.44
N PHE A 314 -2.56 14.10 11.13
CA PHE A 314 -2.24 15.13 12.13
C PHE A 314 -3.40 15.44 13.10
N GLN A 315 -4.62 14.98 12.84
CA GLN A 315 -5.76 15.15 13.76
C GLN A 315 -5.77 14.15 14.91
N THR A 316 -4.80 13.25 14.94
CA THR A 316 -4.62 12.28 16.03
C THR A 316 -3.68 12.80 17.14
N ARG A 317 -3.45 11.97 18.16
CA ARG A 317 -2.64 12.35 19.34
C ARG A 317 -1.61 11.30 19.73
N SER A 318 -1.33 10.37 18.86
CA SER A 318 -0.29 9.36 19.05
C SER A 318 0.30 8.97 17.69
N ASP A 319 1.50 8.48 17.72
CA ASP A 319 2.20 7.96 16.55
C ASP A 319 1.42 6.80 15.90
N TYR A 320 0.97 5.85 16.71
CA TYR A 320 0.15 4.74 16.25
C TYR A 320 -1.12 5.19 15.53
N ASP A 321 -1.91 6.10 16.16
CA ASP A 321 -3.17 6.56 15.56
C ASP A 321 -2.93 7.38 14.28
N ALA A 322 -1.79 8.07 14.18
CA ALA A 322 -1.43 8.83 12.99
C ALA A 322 -1.22 7.91 11.77
N ALA A 323 -0.70 6.71 11.99
CA ALA A 323 -0.41 5.72 10.95
C ALA A 323 -1.59 4.81 10.58
N VAL A 324 -2.66 4.72 11.40
CA VAL A 324 -3.77 3.75 11.20
C VAL A 324 -4.32 3.77 9.77
N LYS A 325 -4.59 4.95 9.21
CA LYS A 325 -5.14 5.05 7.85
C LYS A 325 -4.19 4.53 6.77
N TYR A 326 -2.89 4.70 6.97
CA TYR A 326 -1.86 4.15 6.08
C TYR A 326 -1.83 2.63 6.18
N VAL A 327 -1.76 2.09 7.39
CA VAL A 327 -1.74 0.64 7.63
C VAL A 327 -2.99 -0.05 7.06
N ASP A 328 -4.17 0.55 7.25
CA ASP A 328 -5.44 -0.01 6.78
C ASP A 328 -5.58 -0.03 5.26
N GLN A 329 -4.92 0.89 4.54
CA GLN A 329 -5.15 1.10 3.11
C GLN A 329 -3.94 0.73 2.24
N ILE A 330 -2.73 0.82 2.77
CA ILE A 330 -1.48 0.65 2.02
C ILE A 330 -0.73 -0.61 2.49
N CYS A 331 0.00 -0.54 3.60
CA CYS A 331 0.80 -1.65 4.12
C CYS A 331 1.34 -1.33 5.54
N PRO A 332 2.04 -2.26 6.21
CA PRO A 332 2.82 -1.97 7.40
C PRO A 332 3.75 -0.76 7.21
N THR A 333 3.99 0.02 8.26
CA THR A 333 4.85 1.21 8.18
C THR A 333 6.33 0.86 8.04
N TYR A 334 6.72 -0.33 8.53
CA TYR A 334 8.05 -0.91 8.33
C TYR A 334 7.97 -2.41 8.04
N TYR A 335 8.84 -2.89 7.18
CA TYR A 335 8.90 -4.28 6.70
C TYR A 335 10.15 -4.51 5.84
N SER A 336 10.37 -5.75 5.40
CA SER A 336 11.44 -6.11 4.49
C SER A 336 10.97 -6.96 3.31
N PHE A 337 11.78 -7.01 2.25
CA PHE A 337 11.58 -7.87 1.09
C PHE A 337 12.90 -8.07 0.35
N ASN A 338 12.97 -9.09 -0.51
CA ASN A 338 14.16 -9.37 -1.30
C ASN A 338 13.82 -9.32 -2.79
N ILE A 339 14.73 -8.76 -3.59
CA ILE A 339 14.72 -8.85 -5.05
C ILE A 339 16.11 -9.30 -5.49
N GLY A 340 16.20 -10.46 -6.13
CA GLY A 340 17.48 -11.02 -6.52
C GLY A 340 18.44 -11.19 -5.34
N LYS A 341 19.60 -10.56 -5.40
CA LYS A 341 20.65 -10.65 -4.35
C LYS A 341 20.65 -9.48 -3.38
N VAL A 342 19.59 -8.71 -3.31
CA VAL A 342 19.50 -7.49 -2.49
C VAL A 342 18.37 -7.63 -1.49
N HIS A 343 18.66 -7.27 -0.25
CA HIS A 343 17.68 -7.15 0.82
C HIS A 343 17.23 -5.70 0.97
N TYR A 344 15.94 -5.47 0.89
CA TYR A 344 15.30 -4.16 1.06
C TYR A 344 14.59 -4.10 2.40
N VAL A 345 14.81 -3.02 3.12
CA VAL A 345 14.16 -2.70 4.39
C VAL A 345 13.47 -1.36 4.24
N VAL A 346 12.20 -1.30 4.53
CA VAL A 346 11.45 -0.05 4.68
C VAL A 346 11.33 0.25 6.16
N MET A 347 11.65 1.48 6.57
CA MET A 347 11.56 1.94 7.97
C MET A 347 10.69 3.19 8.04
N ASP A 348 9.97 3.34 9.14
CA ASP A 348 9.19 4.52 9.47
C ASP A 348 10.02 5.42 10.39
N ASP A 349 10.54 6.50 9.85
CA ASP A 349 11.43 7.43 10.52
C ASP A 349 10.76 8.74 10.94
N ILE A 350 9.42 8.77 10.96
CA ILE A 350 8.61 9.93 11.33
C ILE A 350 7.83 9.63 12.61
N ASP A 351 8.36 10.06 13.73
CA ASP A 351 7.70 9.93 15.04
C ASP A 351 6.71 11.08 15.28
N CYS A 352 5.43 10.73 15.27
CA CYS A 352 4.29 11.63 15.50
C CYS A 352 3.78 11.61 16.95
N SER A 353 4.54 11.10 17.91
CA SER A 353 4.15 11.00 19.33
C SER A 353 3.79 12.35 19.97
N SER A 354 4.30 13.45 19.41
CA SER A 354 4.01 14.82 19.84
C SER A 354 2.79 15.47 19.14
N TYR A 355 2.03 14.73 18.34
CA TYR A 355 0.82 15.27 17.71
C TYR A 355 -0.24 15.63 18.76
N ASP A 356 -0.85 16.78 18.59
CA ASP A 356 -1.86 17.35 19.49
C ASP A 356 -3.28 17.39 18.90
N GLY A 357 -3.44 16.87 17.68
CA GLY A 357 -4.69 16.87 16.92
C GLY A 357 -4.93 18.17 16.14
N SER A 358 -3.95 19.06 16.05
CA SER A 358 -4.11 20.35 15.36
C SER A 358 -2.92 20.74 14.47
N THR A 359 -1.73 20.20 14.70
CA THR A 359 -0.49 20.66 14.04
C THR A 359 0.26 19.51 13.40
N SER A 360 0.40 19.55 12.07
CA SER A 360 1.09 18.54 11.26
C SER A 360 2.62 18.68 11.23
N ARG A 361 3.19 19.57 12.04
CA ARG A 361 4.64 19.85 12.06
C ARG A 361 5.33 19.43 13.35
N ASN A 362 4.61 18.76 14.26
CA ASN A 362 5.12 18.34 15.56
C ASN A 362 5.76 16.95 15.53
N TYR A 363 6.15 16.44 14.38
CA TYR A 363 6.88 15.18 14.28
C TYR A 363 8.39 15.37 14.55
N VAL A 364 9.03 14.28 14.90
CA VAL A 364 10.48 14.17 15.06
C VAL A 364 11.00 13.11 14.09
N LYS A 365 12.16 13.36 13.46
CA LYS A 365 12.84 12.35 12.64
C LYS A 365 13.54 11.38 13.58
N SER A 366 12.95 10.23 13.77
CA SER A 366 13.45 9.23 14.71
C SER A 366 12.86 7.85 14.40
N LEU A 367 13.64 6.82 14.64
CA LEU A 367 13.18 5.44 14.60
C LEU A 367 12.80 4.98 16.01
N SER A 368 11.68 4.29 16.15
CA SER A 368 11.32 3.73 17.45
C SER A 368 12.28 2.61 17.88
N ALA A 369 12.46 2.43 19.17
CA ALA A 369 13.28 1.33 19.70
C ALA A 369 12.77 -0.04 19.24
N GLU A 370 11.47 -0.18 19.09
CA GLU A 370 10.77 -1.40 18.66
C GLU A 370 11.08 -1.76 17.20
N GLN A 371 11.10 -0.76 16.30
CA GLN A 371 11.54 -0.95 14.92
C GLN A 371 13.00 -1.39 14.84
N LEU A 372 13.87 -0.81 15.66
CA LEU A 372 15.28 -1.18 15.71
C LEU A 372 15.49 -2.60 16.28
N ASP A 373 14.69 -3.01 17.27
CA ASP A 373 14.68 -4.39 17.77
C ASP A 373 14.22 -5.37 16.69
N TRP A 374 13.16 -5.02 15.94
CA TRP A 374 12.69 -5.79 14.81
C TRP A 374 13.75 -5.89 13.71
N LEU A 375 14.37 -4.78 13.32
CA LEU A 375 15.41 -4.76 12.29
C LEU A 375 16.57 -5.70 12.64
N ALA A 376 16.99 -5.72 13.90
CA ALA A 376 18.04 -6.63 14.35
C ALA A 376 17.63 -8.11 14.21
N LYS A 377 16.35 -8.43 14.49
CA LYS A 377 15.81 -9.79 14.31
C LYS A 377 15.72 -10.14 12.82
N ASP A 378 15.22 -9.26 11.98
CA ASP A 378 15.08 -9.45 10.52
C ASP A 378 16.46 -9.69 9.88
N LEU A 379 17.43 -8.83 10.15
CA LEU A 379 18.79 -8.94 9.62
C LEU A 379 19.56 -10.16 10.16
N SER A 380 19.11 -10.79 11.24
CA SER A 380 19.72 -12.06 11.70
C SER A 380 19.50 -13.22 10.72
N HIS A 381 18.56 -13.07 9.79
CA HIS A 381 18.28 -14.00 8.69
C HIS A 381 18.93 -13.60 7.36
N VAL A 382 19.72 -12.51 7.35
CA VAL A 382 20.36 -11.97 6.14
C VAL A 382 21.87 -12.14 6.25
N ASP A 383 22.49 -12.75 5.22
CA ASP A 383 23.95 -12.90 5.18
C ASP A 383 24.64 -11.54 5.09
N LYS A 384 25.75 -11.36 5.82
CA LYS A 384 26.51 -10.09 5.85
C LYS A 384 27.07 -9.68 4.48
N THR A 385 27.17 -10.61 3.54
CA THR A 385 27.58 -10.32 2.15
C THR A 385 26.44 -9.78 1.28
N THR A 386 25.19 -9.86 1.75
CA THR A 386 24.01 -9.34 1.05
C THR A 386 23.98 -7.82 1.17
N PRO A 387 23.93 -7.06 0.07
CA PRO A 387 23.69 -5.63 0.13
C PRO A 387 22.31 -5.33 0.74
N VAL A 388 22.27 -4.33 1.62
CA VAL A 388 21.03 -3.88 2.26
C VAL A 388 20.68 -2.49 1.75
N VAL A 389 19.46 -2.32 1.23
CA VAL A 389 18.87 -1.03 0.90
C VAL A 389 17.89 -0.68 2.00
N VAL A 390 18.12 0.43 2.70
CA VAL A 390 17.23 0.94 3.74
C VAL A 390 16.48 2.16 3.20
N ALA A 391 15.19 1.99 2.96
CA ALA A 391 14.31 3.05 2.52
C ALA A 391 13.64 3.72 3.72
N MET A 392 13.78 5.03 3.80
CA MET A 392 13.14 5.89 4.79
C MET A 392 12.62 7.15 4.10
N HIS A 393 11.75 7.88 4.76
CA HIS A 393 11.26 9.13 4.19
C HIS A 393 12.28 10.25 4.37
N ALA A 394 12.66 10.56 5.61
CA ALA A 394 13.58 11.64 5.88
C ALA A 394 15.05 11.19 5.71
N GLN A 395 15.87 12.11 5.28
CA GLN A 395 17.30 11.88 5.09
C GLN A 395 18.02 11.64 6.42
N VAL A 396 18.93 10.67 6.44
CA VAL A 396 19.80 10.40 7.60
C VAL A 396 20.86 11.50 7.73
N PHE A 397 21.46 11.88 6.60
CA PHE A 397 22.51 12.88 6.53
C PHE A 397 22.03 14.11 5.78
N TYR A 398 22.17 15.28 6.39
CA TYR A 398 21.79 16.55 5.76
C TYR A 398 23.03 17.34 5.33
N PRO A 399 23.10 17.82 4.08
CA PRO A 399 24.23 18.59 3.60
C PRO A 399 24.34 19.95 4.31
N THR A 400 25.58 20.32 4.65
CA THR A 400 25.94 21.59 5.27
C THR A 400 27.05 22.26 4.44
N THR A 401 27.44 23.47 4.80
CA THR A 401 28.56 24.19 4.14
C THR A 401 29.92 23.51 4.34
N SER A 402 30.04 22.64 5.35
CA SER A 402 31.29 21.95 5.70
C SER A 402 31.26 20.43 5.54
N GLY A 403 30.23 19.89 4.85
CA GLY A 403 30.03 18.45 4.68
C GLY A 403 28.62 18.03 5.03
N PHE A 404 28.44 17.07 5.90
CA PHE A 404 27.14 16.53 6.31
C PHE A 404 26.98 16.55 7.84
N LYS A 405 25.75 16.55 8.31
CA LYS A 405 25.37 16.30 9.71
C LYS A 405 24.32 15.19 9.77
N ILE A 406 24.22 14.48 10.89
CA ILE A 406 23.08 13.60 11.17
C ILE A 406 21.83 14.48 11.38
N ASP A 407 20.73 14.11 10.75
CA ASP A 407 19.47 14.88 10.77
C ASP A 407 18.32 14.14 11.46
N HIS A 408 18.58 12.99 12.04
CA HIS A 408 17.69 12.20 12.88
C HIS A 408 18.09 12.31 14.37
N ASP A 409 17.25 11.75 15.24
CA ASP A 409 17.62 11.55 16.63
C ASP A 409 18.96 10.81 16.73
N PRO A 410 19.97 11.40 17.37
CA PRO A 410 21.32 10.85 17.31
C PRO A 410 21.48 9.51 18.05
N VAL A 411 20.67 9.23 19.08
CA VAL A 411 20.74 8.00 19.85
C VAL A 411 20.23 6.82 19.02
N ASN A 412 19.06 6.98 18.41
CA ASN A 412 18.46 5.95 17.58
C ASN A 412 19.23 5.76 16.26
N THR A 413 19.82 6.82 15.72
CA THR A 413 20.69 6.73 14.55
C THR A 413 21.96 5.94 14.85
N GLN A 414 22.61 6.14 16.00
CA GLN A 414 23.77 5.34 16.39
C GLN A 414 23.40 3.87 16.52
N ARG A 415 22.26 3.57 17.14
CA ARG A 415 21.76 2.20 17.25
C ARG A 415 21.48 1.56 15.89
N LEU A 416 20.88 2.33 14.95
CA LEU A 416 20.71 1.89 13.57
C LEU A 416 22.03 1.52 12.93
N PHE A 417 23.07 2.34 13.10
CA PHE A 417 24.39 2.09 12.54
C PHE A 417 25.03 0.83 13.15
N ASP A 418 24.90 0.65 14.47
CA ASP A 418 25.39 -0.54 15.17
C ASP A 418 24.72 -1.84 14.64
N ILE A 419 23.42 -1.81 14.35
CA ILE A 419 22.70 -2.95 13.78
C ILE A 419 23.15 -3.25 12.35
N LEU A 420 23.38 -2.20 11.57
CA LEU A 420 23.79 -2.28 10.16
C LEU A 420 25.30 -2.53 9.99
N ASP A 421 26.07 -2.53 11.08
CA ASP A 421 27.51 -2.73 11.00
C ASP A 421 27.88 -4.06 10.32
N GLY A 422 28.88 -4.01 9.47
CA GLY A 422 29.35 -5.15 8.67
C GLY A 422 28.55 -5.43 7.39
N TYR A 423 27.44 -4.71 7.13
CA TYR A 423 26.74 -4.75 5.83
C TYR A 423 27.22 -3.66 4.87
N THR A 424 27.01 -3.89 3.58
CA THR A 424 27.06 -2.82 2.58
C THR A 424 25.68 -2.18 2.49
N VAL A 425 25.54 -0.93 2.98
CA VAL A 425 24.24 -0.27 3.14
C VAL A 425 24.07 0.89 2.17
N ARG A 426 22.87 0.97 1.59
CA ARG A 426 22.40 2.11 0.83
C ARG A 426 21.11 2.64 1.45
N PHE A 427 21.18 3.80 2.08
CA PHE A 427 19.99 4.55 2.44
C PHE A 427 19.41 5.21 1.19
N VAL A 428 18.09 5.15 1.02
CA VAL A 428 17.37 5.87 -0.01
C VAL A 428 16.24 6.66 0.63
N THR A 429 16.23 7.96 0.40
CA THR A 429 15.39 8.92 1.15
C THR A 429 14.80 10.00 0.23
N GLY A 430 13.77 10.69 0.71
CA GLY A 430 13.08 11.80 0.06
C GLY A 430 13.07 13.07 0.91
N HIS A 431 11.88 13.60 1.24
CA HIS A 431 11.58 14.65 2.21
C HIS A 431 12.14 16.05 1.87
N THR A 432 13.39 16.16 1.46
CA THR A 432 14.02 17.46 1.17
C THR A 432 13.66 18.00 -0.19
N HIS A 433 13.16 17.14 -1.10
CA HIS A 433 12.95 17.44 -2.53
C HIS A 433 14.23 17.90 -3.26
N LYS A 434 15.40 17.47 -2.76
CA LYS A 434 16.70 17.82 -3.32
C LYS A 434 17.47 16.57 -3.68
N LEU A 435 18.30 16.65 -4.70
CA LEU A 435 19.24 15.59 -5.03
C LEU A 435 20.56 15.81 -4.31
N PHE A 436 20.94 14.85 -3.48
CA PHE A 436 22.32 14.75 -2.98
C PHE A 436 22.66 13.31 -2.66
N ASN A 437 23.95 13.05 -2.61
CA ASN A 437 24.48 11.72 -2.28
C ASN A 437 25.52 11.84 -1.18
N VAL A 438 25.49 10.87 -0.25
CA VAL A 438 26.58 10.60 0.69
C VAL A 438 27.33 9.38 0.19
N THR A 439 28.64 9.52 0.01
CA THR A 439 29.50 8.43 -0.47
C THR A 439 30.27 7.80 0.68
N PRO A 440 30.77 6.54 0.57
CA PRO A 440 31.44 5.85 1.69
C PRO A 440 32.73 6.52 2.17
N ASP A 441 33.30 7.43 1.38
CA ASP A 441 34.47 8.23 1.73
C ASP A 441 34.13 9.53 2.48
N ALA A 442 32.85 9.82 2.68
CA ALA A 442 32.43 10.97 3.47
C ALA A 442 32.79 10.75 4.97
N PRO A 443 33.40 11.74 5.64
CA PRO A 443 33.84 11.58 7.05
C PRO A 443 32.70 11.21 8.01
N ILE A 444 31.44 11.54 7.69
CA ILE A 444 30.30 11.24 8.56
C ILE A 444 29.95 9.74 8.61
N VAL A 445 30.43 8.95 7.66
CA VAL A 445 30.22 7.50 7.59
C VAL A 445 31.52 6.73 7.77
N ASP A 446 32.56 7.38 8.29
CA ASP A 446 33.87 6.74 8.53
C ASP A 446 33.72 5.49 9.43
N GLY A 447 34.37 4.40 9.02
CA GLY A 447 34.24 3.08 9.66
C GLY A 447 33.08 2.22 9.15
N HIS A 448 32.18 2.75 8.32
CA HIS A 448 31.03 2.04 7.78
C HIS A 448 31.01 2.04 6.24
N ASN A 449 30.48 0.99 5.63
CA ASN A 449 30.25 0.94 4.19
C ASN A 449 28.82 1.45 3.88
N PHE A 450 28.56 2.71 4.23
CA PHE A 450 27.27 3.37 4.05
C PHE A 450 27.31 4.39 2.94
N ARG A 451 26.18 4.55 2.26
CA ARG A 451 25.90 5.63 1.31
C ARG A 451 24.46 6.06 1.47
N GLU A 452 24.15 7.28 1.08
CA GLU A 452 22.77 7.76 1.00
C GLU A 452 22.50 8.38 -0.37
N TYR A 453 21.32 8.08 -0.89
CA TYR A 453 20.76 8.70 -2.08
C TYR A 453 19.47 9.41 -1.67
N ASN A 454 19.52 10.73 -1.55
CA ASN A 454 18.33 11.53 -1.35
C ASN A 454 17.73 11.89 -2.70
N SER A 455 16.49 11.50 -2.94
CA SER A 455 15.80 11.66 -4.21
C SER A 455 15.13 13.02 -4.33
N GLY A 456 15.13 13.56 -5.53
CA GLY A 456 14.23 14.64 -5.90
C GLY A 456 12.79 14.17 -5.90
N SER A 457 11.84 15.11 -5.93
CA SER A 457 10.41 14.85 -5.86
C SER A 457 9.82 14.51 -7.23
N VAL A 458 8.86 13.59 -7.29
CA VAL A 458 8.10 13.25 -8.51
C VAL A 458 7.24 14.43 -8.92
N CYS A 459 6.49 15.01 -7.99
CA CYS A 459 5.72 16.23 -8.16
C CYS A 459 5.48 16.89 -6.81
N ALA A 460 5.60 18.19 -6.70
CA ALA A 460 5.38 18.92 -5.47
C ALA A 460 4.96 20.35 -5.72
N SER A 461 4.45 21.00 -4.70
CA SER A 461 3.75 22.27 -4.84
C SER A 461 4.56 23.53 -4.51
N TRP A 462 5.66 23.41 -3.77
CA TRP A 462 6.49 24.53 -3.36
C TRP A 462 7.77 24.64 -4.19
N TRP A 463 7.72 24.18 -5.39
CA TRP A 463 8.80 24.27 -6.32
C TRP A 463 8.84 25.64 -6.95
N TRP A 464 9.99 26.04 -7.32
CA TRP A 464 10.14 27.13 -8.27
C TRP A 464 9.54 26.70 -9.61
N SER A 465 8.23 26.78 -9.68
CA SER A 465 7.50 26.72 -10.94
C SER A 465 7.68 28.04 -11.63
N GLY A 466 8.89 28.33 -12.00
CA GLY A 466 9.11 29.60 -12.66
C GLY A 466 8.94 29.47 -14.14
N ASN A 467 9.02 30.59 -14.78
CA ASN A 467 9.10 30.71 -16.21
C ASN A 467 10.45 30.20 -16.78
N LEU A 468 11.29 29.57 -15.95
CA LEU A 468 12.63 29.13 -16.34
C LEU A 468 12.59 27.88 -17.24
N THR A 469 11.63 26.99 -17.02
CA THR A 469 11.40 25.81 -17.86
C THR A 469 9.91 25.56 -17.97
N PRO A 470 9.24 26.01 -19.04
CA PRO A 470 7.81 25.87 -19.18
C PRO A 470 7.35 24.41 -19.07
N GLY A 471 6.37 24.16 -18.21
CA GLY A 471 5.79 22.82 -18.02
C GLY A 471 6.58 21.88 -17.13
N ILE A 472 7.75 22.26 -16.64
CA ILE A 472 8.57 21.48 -15.72
C ILE A 472 8.68 22.20 -14.37
N HIS A 473 8.34 21.48 -13.29
CA HIS A 473 8.58 21.95 -11.94
C HIS A 473 10.05 21.73 -11.58
N ILE A 474 10.63 22.69 -10.90
CA ILE A 474 12.06 22.70 -10.52
C ILE A 474 12.12 22.88 -9.01
N GLY A 475 12.80 21.97 -8.32
CA GLY A 475 13.08 22.06 -6.89
C GLY A 475 13.95 23.26 -6.52
N THR A 476 14.05 23.55 -5.24
CA THR A 476 14.81 24.70 -4.72
C THR A 476 16.32 24.60 -4.98
N ASP A 477 16.83 23.42 -5.25
CA ASP A 477 18.22 23.14 -5.63
C ASP A 477 18.43 23.13 -7.16
N GLY A 478 17.38 23.36 -7.94
CA GLY A 478 17.40 23.31 -9.40
C GLY A 478 17.08 21.94 -9.99
N THR A 479 16.79 20.93 -9.16
CA THR A 479 16.40 19.59 -9.64
C THR A 479 15.03 19.64 -10.30
N PRO A 480 14.90 19.20 -11.57
CA PRO A 480 13.58 19.07 -12.19
C PRO A 480 12.81 17.91 -11.58
N GLY A 481 11.48 17.97 -11.63
CA GLY A 481 10.59 16.86 -11.25
C GLY A 481 10.94 15.58 -11.97
N GLY A 482 11.01 14.49 -11.24
CA GLY A 482 11.45 13.22 -11.80
C GLY A 482 11.52 12.11 -10.75
N TYR A 483 12.24 11.07 -11.07
CA TYR A 483 12.33 9.86 -10.25
C TYR A 483 13.68 9.16 -10.43
N GLY A 484 14.07 8.41 -9.39
CA GLY A 484 15.25 7.56 -9.47
C GLY A 484 14.99 6.32 -10.33
N ILE A 485 15.98 5.91 -11.10
CA ILE A 485 16.01 4.60 -11.78
C ILE A 485 17.27 3.90 -11.30
N TRP A 486 17.09 2.83 -10.54
CA TRP A 486 18.19 2.00 -10.11
C TRP A 486 18.21 0.73 -10.94
N ASP A 487 19.25 0.57 -11.74
CA ASP A 487 19.53 -0.65 -12.49
C ASP A 487 20.41 -1.55 -11.64
N VAL A 488 19.90 -2.71 -11.29
CA VAL A 488 20.56 -3.65 -10.37
C VAL A 488 20.90 -4.93 -11.11
N THR A 489 22.16 -5.31 -11.09
CA THR A 489 22.63 -6.58 -11.64
C THR A 489 23.47 -7.30 -10.60
N GLY A 490 22.95 -8.42 -10.09
CA GLY A 490 23.53 -9.13 -8.96
C GLY A 490 23.56 -8.25 -7.70
N THR A 491 24.74 -7.77 -7.34
CA THR A 491 24.97 -6.84 -6.22
C THR A 491 25.42 -5.45 -6.66
N ASP A 492 25.51 -5.23 -7.98
CA ASP A 492 25.93 -3.95 -8.55
C ASP A 492 24.74 -3.04 -8.83
N PHE A 493 24.92 -1.75 -8.58
CA PHE A 493 23.89 -0.73 -8.73
C PHE A 493 24.36 0.39 -9.62
N GLN A 494 23.56 0.73 -10.63
CA GLN A 494 23.64 1.98 -11.37
C GLN A 494 22.43 2.83 -10.98
N CYS A 495 22.69 3.95 -10.29
CA CYS A 495 21.64 4.81 -9.78
C CYS A 495 21.58 6.09 -10.63
N LEU A 496 20.49 6.26 -11.37
CA LEU A 496 20.24 7.42 -12.23
C LEU A 496 19.04 8.19 -11.71
N TYR A 497 18.99 9.48 -11.98
CA TYR A 497 17.80 10.30 -11.81
C TYR A 497 17.26 10.69 -13.18
N LYS A 498 16.00 10.39 -13.43
CA LYS A 498 15.31 10.70 -14.68
C LYS A 498 14.35 11.87 -14.50
N SER A 499 14.58 12.95 -15.20
CA SER A 499 13.65 14.08 -15.26
C SER A 499 12.42 13.73 -16.08
N THR A 500 11.22 14.01 -15.56
CA THR A 500 9.95 13.78 -16.24
C THR A 500 9.90 14.52 -17.58
N GLY A 501 9.52 13.80 -18.64
CA GLY A 501 9.39 14.35 -19.99
C GLY A 501 10.70 14.51 -20.76
N TRP A 502 11.85 14.14 -20.18
CA TRP A 502 13.16 14.19 -20.83
C TRP A 502 13.71 12.79 -21.10
N PRO A 503 14.57 12.62 -22.11
CA PRO A 503 15.26 11.34 -22.33
C PRO A 503 16.09 10.93 -21.10
N GLU A 504 16.32 9.63 -20.94
CA GLU A 504 17.10 9.11 -19.81
C GLU A 504 18.58 9.50 -19.85
N GLU A 505 19.10 9.77 -21.03
CA GLU A 505 20.47 10.28 -21.23
C GLU A 505 20.63 11.74 -20.82
N TYR A 506 19.50 12.44 -20.62
CA TYR A 506 19.53 13.83 -20.15
C TYR A 506 19.88 13.87 -18.67
N GLN A 507 21.13 14.14 -18.39
CA GLN A 507 21.63 14.40 -17.04
C GLN A 507 21.83 15.90 -16.89
N PHE A 508 20.97 16.55 -16.09
CA PHE A 508 21.10 17.97 -15.84
C PHE A 508 22.31 18.24 -14.93
N GLN A 509 23.05 19.30 -15.23
CA GLN A 509 24.10 19.79 -14.34
C GLN A 509 23.56 21.03 -13.63
N ILE A 510 23.55 20.98 -12.31
CA ILE A 510 23.31 22.19 -11.51
C ILE A 510 24.53 23.09 -11.70
N GLY A 511 24.39 24.12 -12.52
CA GLY A 511 25.42 25.10 -12.69
C GLY A 511 25.74 25.77 -11.35
N ARG A 512 27.03 26.07 -11.09
CA ARG A 512 27.37 26.94 -9.97
C ARG A 512 26.63 28.26 -10.20
N ALA A 513 25.73 28.61 -9.31
CA ALA A 513 25.22 29.96 -9.25
C ALA A 513 26.44 30.90 -9.08
N HIS A 514 26.72 31.70 -10.05
CA HIS A 514 27.63 32.83 -9.86
C HIS A 514 26.93 33.82 -8.93
N VAL A 515 27.37 33.83 -7.68
CA VAL A 515 27.02 34.87 -6.70
C VAL A 515 27.71 36.16 -7.11
#